data_d6748c7a04ab7ec88bea6687332380c2
#
_entry.id   d6748c7a04ab7ec88bea6687332380c2
#
_cell.length_a   1.000
_cell.length_b   1.000
_cell.length_c   1.000
_cell.angle_alpha   90.00
_cell.angle_beta   90.00
_cell.angle_gamma   90.00
#
_symmetry.space_group_name_H-M   'P 1'
#
loop_
_entity.id
_entity.type
_entity.pdbx_description
1 polymer ?
#
loop_
_entity_poly.entity_id
_entity_poly.type
_entity_poly.pdbx_seq_one_letter_code
_entity_poly.pdbx_strand_id
1 'polypeptide(L)'
;MANKNVGIAPPDKTTNVGKMRFALGDSEWVPTDDPAIPGMGQYQLFSDDELETFLELADDNVARAIAMAYRQIGASWASTGATIKTDDLTYSAKDSVGNWLNLAAYWDKVADDQDQRAIDNYFDLVEVGAANRGHCKPEAMP
;
A
#
# COMPACT_ATOMS: atom_id res chain seq x y z
N MET A 1 26.84 -11.47 -8.53
CA MET A 1 25.97 -10.31 -8.56
C MET A 1 25.09 -10.29 -7.35
N ALA A 2 24.84 -9.13 -6.85
CA ALA A 2 23.94 -9.01 -5.71
C ALA A 2 22.50 -9.28 -6.15
N ASN A 3 21.78 -10.00 -5.32
CA ASN A 3 20.36 -10.22 -5.53
C ASN A 3 19.61 -8.89 -5.33
N LYS A 4 18.57 -8.67 -6.13
CA LYS A 4 17.77 -7.46 -6.03
C LYS A 4 16.39 -7.78 -5.46
N ASN A 5 15.90 -6.88 -4.64
CA ASN A 5 14.53 -6.96 -4.14
C ASN A 5 14.21 -8.31 -3.53
N VAL A 6 15.08 -8.78 -2.65
CA VAL A 6 14.95 -10.09 -2.05
C VAL A 6 13.80 -10.10 -1.05
N GLY A 7 13.03 -11.15 -1.07
CA GLY A 7 11.94 -11.36 -0.14
C GLY A 7 11.51 -12.80 -0.05
N ILE A 8 10.58 -13.07 0.86
CA ILE A 8 10.01 -14.41 1.02
C ILE A 8 9.23 -14.77 -0.25
N ALA A 9 9.50 -15.92 -0.79
CA ALA A 9 8.87 -16.41 -2.00
C ALA A 9 8.40 -17.85 -1.82
N PRO A 10 7.20 -18.20 -2.23
CA PRO A 10 6.19 -17.30 -2.80
C PRO A 10 5.67 -16.29 -1.77
N PRO A 11 5.01 -15.19 -2.23
CA PRO A 11 4.48 -14.18 -1.30
C PRO A 11 3.42 -14.79 -0.40
N ASP A 12 3.48 -14.45 0.88
CA ASP A 12 2.55 -14.98 1.86
C ASP A 12 1.40 -13.99 2.06
N LYS A 13 0.24 -14.35 1.57
CA LYS A 13 -0.96 -13.49 1.65
C LYS A 13 -1.47 -13.25 3.07
N THR A 14 -0.93 -13.98 4.05
CA THR A 14 -1.33 -13.78 5.44
C THR A 14 -0.52 -12.69 6.13
N THR A 15 0.62 -12.32 5.57
CA THR A 15 1.44 -11.25 6.11
C THR A 15 1.11 -9.92 5.44
N ASN A 16 1.38 -8.82 6.14
CA ASN A 16 1.17 -7.49 5.57
C ASN A 16 2.06 -7.24 4.35
N VAL A 17 3.29 -7.71 4.38
CA VAL A 17 4.22 -7.63 3.24
C VAL A 17 3.65 -8.37 2.04
N GLY A 18 3.16 -9.58 2.24
CA GLY A 18 2.56 -10.36 1.16
C GLY A 18 1.32 -9.70 0.59
N LYS A 19 0.47 -9.13 1.44
CA LYS A 19 -0.71 -8.37 0.99
C LYS A 19 -0.31 -7.17 0.14
N MET A 20 0.72 -6.46 0.54
CA MET A 20 1.25 -5.34 -0.26
C MET A 20 1.73 -5.81 -1.62
N ARG A 21 2.43 -6.94 -1.69
CA ARG A 21 2.91 -7.45 -2.97
C ARG A 21 1.77 -7.74 -3.93
N PHE A 22 0.71 -8.38 -3.44
CA PHE A 22 -0.46 -8.67 -4.29
C PHE A 22 -1.16 -7.39 -4.75
N ALA A 23 -1.30 -6.41 -3.85
CA ALA A 23 -1.96 -5.16 -4.19
C ALA A 23 -1.13 -4.32 -5.17
N LEU A 24 0.19 -4.36 -5.04
CA LEU A 24 1.10 -3.62 -5.93
C LEU A 24 1.33 -4.32 -7.26
N GLY A 25 0.93 -5.58 -7.37
CA GLY A 25 1.23 -6.37 -8.55
C GLY A 25 2.68 -6.85 -8.60
N ASP A 26 3.39 -6.80 -7.48
CA ASP A 26 4.79 -7.21 -7.38
C ASP A 26 4.85 -8.61 -6.76
N SER A 27 4.13 -9.55 -7.35
CA SER A 27 4.00 -10.91 -6.81
C SER A 27 4.78 -11.95 -7.60
N GLU A 28 5.31 -11.60 -8.75
CA GLU A 28 6.14 -12.51 -9.52
C GLU A 28 7.57 -12.45 -9.04
N TRP A 29 8.20 -13.59 -8.95
CA TRP A 29 9.55 -13.70 -8.41
C TRP A 29 10.36 -14.75 -9.17
N VAL A 30 11.68 -14.61 -9.06
CA VAL A 30 12.63 -15.60 -9.56
C VAL A 30 13.52 -16.05 -8.40
N PRO A 31 14.10 -17.23 -8.46
CA PRO A 31 15.01 -17.66 -7.40
C PRO A 31 16.17 -16.69 -7.21
N THR A 32 16.71 -16.66 -6.01
CA THR A 32 17.93 -15.89 -5.75
C THR A 32 19.10 -16.50 -6.52
N ASP A 33 20.10 -15.66 -6.80
CA ASP A 33 21.28 -16.12 -7.52
C ASP A 33 22.08 -17.10 -6.67
N ASP A 34 23.02 -17.79 -7.32
CA ASP A 34 23.80 -18.86 -6.75
C ASP A 34 24.50 -18.48 -5.44
N PRO A 35 24.27 -19.27 -4.36
CA PRO A 35 23.31 -20.37 -4.33
C PRO A 35 21.90 -19.85 -4.11
N ALA A 36 20.93 -20.53 -4.73
CA ALA A 36 19.53 -20.21 -4.48
C ALA A 36 19.17 -20.50 -3.03
N ILE A 37 18.48 -19.56 -2.39
CA ILE A 37 18.09 -19.69 -0.99
C ILE A 37 16.65 -20.20 -0.95
N PRO A 38 16.39 -21.37 -0.37
CA PRO A 38 15.02 -21.89 -0.28
C PRO A 38 14.11 -20.92 0.46
N GLY A 39 12.90 -20.71 -0.07
CA GLY A 39 11.94 -19.83 0.55
C GLY A 39 12.19 -18.34 0.30
N MET A 40 13.16 -18.00 -0.53
CA MET A 40 13.48 -16.62 -0.88
C MET A 40 13.47 -16.45 -2.39
N GLY A 41 13.18 -15.24 -2.83
CA GLY A 41 13.18 -14.90 -4.25
C GLY A 41 13.49 -13.45 -4.48
N GLN A 42 13.66 -13.10 -5.74
CA GLN A 42 13.89 -11.72 -6.18
C GLN A 42 12.63 -11.20 -6.85
N TYR A 43 12.18 -10.05 -6.44
CA TYR A 43 11.00 -9.39 -6.97
C TYR A 43 11.39 -8.23 -7.89
N GLN A 44 10.42 -7.69 -8.62
CA GLN A 44 10.71 -6.64 -9.60
C GLN A 44 10.78 -5.25 -9.01
N LEU A 45 9.94 -4.94 -8.04
CA LEU A 45 9.79 -3.57 -7.57
C LEU A 45 10.43 -3.32 -6.21
N PHE A 46 10.14 -4.16 -5.22
CA PHE A 46 10.55 -3.90 -3.84
C PHE A 46 11.08 -5.16 -3.16
N SER A 47 12.02 -4.96 -2.24
CA SER A 47 12.42 -6.00 -1.30
C SER A 47 11.41 -6.06 -0.15
N ASP A 48 11.43 -7.15 0.61
CA ASP A 48 10.63 -7.25 1.84
C ASP A 48 11.01 -6.14 2.82
N ASP A 49 12.29 -5.82 2.93
CA ASP A 49 12.75 -4.76 3.83
C ASP A 49 12.16 -3.39 3.45
N GLU A 50 12.07 -3.12 2.16
CA GLU A 50 11.46 -1.88 1.68
C GLU A 50 9.97 -1.83 2.00
N LEU A 51 9.26 -2.93 1.77
CA LEU A 51 7.84 -3.02 2.08
C LEU A 51 7.58 -2.92 3.58
N GLU A 52 8.42 -3.55 4.39
CA GLU A 52 8.34 -3.42 5.84
C GLU A 52 8.57 -1.98 6.29
N THR A 53 9.48 -1.26 5.64
CA THR A 53 9.72 0.15 5.94
C THR A 53 8.47 1.00 5.67
N PHE A 54 7.79 0.77 4.55
CA PHE A 54 6.53 1.46 4.27
C PHE A 54 5.46 1.14 5.33
N LEU A 55 5.37 -0.11 5.75
CA LEU A 55 4.44 -0.52 6.80
C LEU A 55 4.76 0.16 8.11
N GLU A 56 6.04 0.24 8.46
CA GLU A 56 6.48 0.90 9.68
C GLU A 56 6.13 2.40 9.65
N LEU A 57 6.39 3.06 8.54
CA LEU A 57 6.05 4.47 8.37
C LEU A 57 4.55 4.72 8.39
N ALA A 58 3.76 3.73 8.03
CA ALA A 58 2.31 3.81 7.98
C ALA A 58 1.63 3.26 9.25
N ASP A 59 2.40 2.97 10.30
CA ASP A 59 1.89 2.36 11.55
C ASP A 59 1.09 1.08 11.28
N ASP A 60 1.64 0.22 10.42
CA ASP A 60 1.05 -1.05 10.01
C ASP A 60 -0.29 -0.95 9.27
N ASN A 61 -0.64 0.23 8.80
CA ASN A 61 -1.80 0.39 7.93
C ASN A 61 -1.41 0.01 6.50
N VAL A 62 -1.88 -1.16 6.07
CA VAL A 62 -1.50 -1.73 4.77
C VAL A 62 -1.90 -0.83 3.62
N ALA A 63 -3.11 -0.27 3.65
CA ALA A 63 -3.58 0.61 2.57
C ALA A 63 -2.71 1.86 2.45
N ARG A 64 -2.33 2.45 3.56
CA ARG A 64 -1.48 3.64 3.57
C ARG A 64 -0.06 3.29 3.11
N ALA A 65 0.46 2.13 3.51
CA ALA A 65 1.75 1.65 3.04
C ALA A 65 1.75 1.41 1.53
N ILE A 66 0.68 0.86 0.98
CA ILE A 66 0.52 0.68 -0.47
C ILE A 66 0.54 2.03 -1.18
N ALA A 67 -0.13 3.03 -0.64
CA ALA A 67 -0.11 4.38 -1.19
C ALA A 67 1.31 4.95 -1.22
N MET A 68 2.07 4.76 -0.15
CA MET A 68 3.47 5.18 -0.09
C MET A 68 4.32 4.50 -1.14
N ALA A 69 4.12 3.20 -1.35
CA ALA A 69 4.84 2.43 -2.36
C ALA A 69 4.54 2.95 -3.76
N TYR A 70 3.29 3.23 -4.07
CA TYR A 70 2.93 3.81 -5.37
C TYR A 70 3.54 5.20 -5.57
N ARG A 71 3.59 6.02 -4.53
CA ARG A 71 4.26 7.32 -4.62
C ARG A 71 5.74 7.17 -4.89
N GLN A 72 6.38 6.17 -4.29
CA GLN A 72 7.79 5.91 -4.52
C GLN A 72 8.04 5.50 -5.97
N ILE A 73 7.18 4.66 -6.55
CA ILE A 73 7.27 4.30 -7.95
C ILE A 73 7.12 5.55 -8.82
N GLY A 74 6.13 6.39 -8.53
CA GLY A 74 5.92 7.64 -9.25
C GLY A 74 7.11 8.56 -9.15
N ALA A 75 7.71 8.69 -7.98
CA ALA A 75 8.90 9.50 -7.75
C ALA A 75 10.09 8.98 -8.55
N SER A 76 10.27 7.66 -8.63
CA SER A 76 11.33 7.06 -9.45
C SER A 76 11.16 7.41 -10.92
N TRP A 77 9.94 7.33 -11.42
CA TRP A 77 9.64 7.71 -12.81
C TRP A 77 9.87 9.20 -13.04
N ALA A 78 9.47 10.04 -12.10
CA ALA A 78 9.65 11.48 -12.20
C ALA A 78 11.14 11.86 -12.24
N SER A 79 11.96 11.18 -11.44
CA SER A 79 13.39 11.48 -11.37
C SER A 79 14.14 11.09 -12.64
N THR A 80 13.66 10.10 -13.37
CA THR A 80 14.29 9.74 -14.64
C THR A 80 13.99 10.75 -15.73
N GLY A 81 12.85 11.45 -15.63
CA GLY A 81 12.47 12.48 -16.60
C GLY A 81 12.39 11.97 -18.03
N ALA A 82 12.38 10.68 -18.21
CA ALA A 82 12.58 10.10 -19.52
C ALA A 82 11.32 10.11 -20.36
N THR A 83 11.40 10.65 -21.53
CA THR A 83 10.44 10.40 -22.59
C THR A 83 11.10 9.40 -23.53
N ILE A 84 10.54 8.20 -23.60
CA ILE A 84 11.04 7.20 -24.52
C ILE A 84 10.32 7.40 -25.85
N LYS A 85 11.09 7.73 -26.87
CA LYS A 85 10.57 7.83 -28.22
C LYS A 85 11.06 6.63 -28.99
N THR A 86 10.13 5.81 -29.42
CA THR A 86 10.38 4.81 -30.43
C THR A 86 9.68 5.25 -31.71
N ASP A 87 9.97 4.60 -32.83
CA ASP A 87 9.50 5.05 -34.14
C ASP A 87 7.99 5.33 -34.17
N ASP A 88 7.19 4.55 -33.45
CA ASP A 88 5.76 4.68 -33.47
C ASP A 88 5.13 5.01 -32.12
N LEU A 89 5.93 5.11 -31.07
CA LEU A 89 5.41 5.28 -29.72
C LEU A 89 6.21 6.33 -28.96
N THR A 90 5.49 7.29 -28.44
CA THR A 90 6.07 8.22 -27.46
C THR A 90 5.50 7.87 -26.10
N TYR A 91 6.34 7.40 -25.20
CA TYR A 91 5.95 7.10 -23.84
C TYR A 91 6.42 8.25 -22.95
N SER A 92 5.49 8.88 -22.29
CA SER A 92 5.80 10.02 -21.41
C SER A 92 5.89 9.55 -19.97
N ALA A 93 7.03 9.77 -19.35
CA ALA A 93 7.19 9.50 -17.91
C ALA A 93 6.19 10.31 -17.09
N LYS A 94 5.81 11.50 -17.57
CA LYS A 94 4.84 12.35 -16.90
C LYS A 94 3.48 11.67 -16.80
N ASP A 95 3.03 10.99 -17.85
CA ASP A 95 1.76 10.28 -17.84
C ASP A 95 1.80 9.12 -16.87
N SER A 96 2.92 8.41 -16.83
CA SER A 96 3.10 7.32 -15.87
C SER A 96 3.10 7.80 -14.43
N VAL A 97 3.76 8.92 -14.16
CA VAL A 97 3.75 9.53 -12.83
C VAL A 97 2.32 9.83 -12.40
N GLY A 98 1.52 10.42 -13.29
CA GLY A 98 0.12 10.71 -13.00
C GLY A 98 -0.67 9.46 -12.63
N ASN A 99 -0.46 8.37 -13.35
CA ASN A 99 -1.12 7.10 -13.08
C ASN A 99 -0.74 6.54 -11.71
N TRP A 100 0.54 6.56 -11.38
CA TRP A 100 1.02 6.09 -10.07
C TRP A 100 0.48 6.94 -8.94
N LEU A 101 0.43 8.25 -9.11
CA LEU A 101 -0.12 9.15 -8.10
C LEU A 101 -1.62 8.95 -7.92
N ASN A 102 -2.34 8.65 -8.99
CA ASN A 102 -3.77 8.35 -8.90
C ASN A 102 -4.03 7.07 -8.11
N LEU A 103 -3.20 6.04 -8.32
CA LEU A 103 -3.28 4.81 -7.54
C LEU A 103 -2.96 5.07 -6.07
N ALA A 104 -1.94 5.89 -5.81
CA ALA A 104 -1.61 6.27 -4.44
C ALA A 104 -2.76 7.00 -3.76
N ALA A 105 -3.40 7.93 -4.46
CA ALA A 105 -4.55 8.66 -3.93
C ALA A 105 -5.72 7.73 -3.63
N TYR A 106 -5.98 6.76 -4.50
CA TYR A 106 -7.00 5.75 -4.27
C TYR A 106 -6.75 4.98 -2.96
N TRP A 107 -5.52 4.52 -2.76
CA TRP A 107 -5.19 3.76 -1.56
C TRP A 107 -5.17 4.61 -0.30
N ASP A 108 -4.80 5.89 -0.40
CA ASP A 108 -4.96 6.82 0.72
C ASP A 108 -6.42 6.99 1.09
N LYS A 109 -7.29 7.07 0.09
CA LYS A 109 -8.72 7.15 0.35
C LYS A 109 -9.24 5.89 1.03
N VAL A 110 -8.78 4.72 0.60
CA VAL A 110 -9.12 3.46 1.26
C VAL A 110 -8.69 3.50 2.73
N ALA A 111 -7.48 3.98 3.00
CA ALA A 111 -6.98 4.10 4.37
C ALA A 111 -7.82 5.08 5.19
N ASP A 112 -8.15 6.24 4.62
CA ASP A 112 -8.98 7.23 5.29
C ASP A 112 -10.37 6.68 5.60
N ASP A 113 -10.97 5.94 4.67
CA ASP A 113 -12.26 5.31 4.87
C ASP A 113 -12.22 4.24 5.95
N GLN A 114 -11.13 3.50 6.03
CA GLN A 114 -10.92 2.52 7.11
C GLN A 114 -10.78 3.22 8.46
N ASP A 115 -10.01 4.29 8.52
CA ASP A 115 -9.84 5.07 9.75
C ASP A 115 -11.18 5.67 10.18
N GLN A 116 -11.96 6.19 9.24
CA GLN A 116 -13.25 6.77 9.52
C GLN A 116 -14.22 5.71 10.06
N ARG A 117 -14.22 4.54 9.47
CA ARG A 117 -15.05 3.43 9.98
C ARG A 117 -14.65 3.02 11.39
N ALA A 118 -13.37 2.99 11.69
CA ALA A 118 -12.90 2.68 13.02
C ALA A 118 -13.36 3.73 14.03
N ILE A 119 -13.29 5.01 13.65
CA ILE A 119 -13.78 6.11 14.48
C ILE A 119 -15.28 6.01 14.68
N ASP A 120 -16.03 5.78 13.61
CA ASP A 120 -17.48 5.65 13.69
C ASP A 120 -17.89 4.49 14.58
N ASN A 121 -17.22 3.35 14.47
CA ASN A 121 -17.48 2.20 15.31
C ASN A 121 -17.18 2.50 16.78
N TYR A 122 -16.11 3.22 17.04
CA TYR A 122 -15.76 3.63 18.40
C TYR A 122 -16.84 4.54 18.96
N PHE A 123 -17.29 5.54 18.21
CA PHE A 123 -18.32 6.46 18.65
C PHE A 123 -19.68 5.78 18.78
N ASP A 124 -19.98 4.80 17.93
CA ASP A 124 -21.20 4.02 18.07
C ASP A 124 -21.24 3.30 19.40
N LEU A 125 -20.12 2.71 19.81
CA LEU A 125 -20.05 2.06 21.11
C LEU A 125 -20.21 3.02 22.26
N VAL A 126 -19.61 4.19 22.15
CA VAL A 126 -19.73 5.23 23.18
C VAL A 126 -21.14 5.78 23.22
N GLU A 127 -21.76 6.01 22.06
CA GLU A 127 -23.11 6.54 21.98
C GLU A 127 -24.15 5.60 22.52
N VAL A 128 -23.98 4.31 22.33
CA VAL A 128 -24.90 3.35 22.91
C VAL A 128 -24.92 3.49 24.42
N GLY A 129 -23.75 3.60 25.03
CA GLY A 129 -23.66 3.84 26.46
C GLY A 129 -24.25 5.16 26.87
N ALA A 130 -24.00 6.20 26.13
CA ALA A 130 -24.51 7.53 26.42
C ALA A 130 -26.00 7.62 26.16
N ALA A 131 -26.45 7.05 25.07
CA ALA A 131 -27.87 7.06 24.72
C ALA A 131 -28.72 6.39 25.76
N ASN A 132 -28.22 5.33 26.33
CA ASN A 132 -28.94 4.66 27.38
C ASN A 132 -29.15 5.54 28.59
N ARG A 133 -28.30 6.54 28.77
CA ARG A 133 -28.46 7.44 29.88
C ARG A 133 -29.21 8.68 29.53
N GLY A 134 -28.86 9.28 28.42
CA GLY A 134 -29.38 10.56 28.09
C GLY A 134 -30.48 10.53 27.09
N HIS A 135 -30.60 9.44 26.41
CA HIS A 135 -31.49 9.37 25.29
C HIS A 135 -32.91 9.55 25.69
N CYS A 136 -33.19 9.13 26.83
CA CYS A 136 -34.53 9.24 27.23
C CYS A 136 -34.88 10.57 27.60
N LYS A 137 -33.98 11.49 27.73
CA LYS A 137 -34.39 12.69 28.27
C LYS A 137 -34.74 13.70 27.32
N PRO A 138 -33.96 14.01 26.44
CA PRO A 138 -34.24 15.23 25.74
C PRO A 138 -35.51 15.14 24.98
N GLU A 139 -35.61 14.11 24.29
CA GLU A 139 -36.77 14.08 23.48
C GLU A 139 -37.92 13.77 24.28
N ALA A 140 -37.69 13.03 25.20
CA ALA A 140 -38.77 12.64 26.04
C ALA A 140 -39.22 13.75 26.89
N MET A 141 -38.43 14.73 26.95
CA MET A 141 -38.84 15.78 27.74
C MET A 141 -39.56 16.69 27.03
N PRO A 142 -40.65 16.69 26.93
CA PRO A 142 -41.42 17.74 26.32
C PRO A 142 -41.21 19.02 26.98
#